data_f033fc8435f1f227168c316adc17469d
#
_entry.id   f033fc8435f1f227168c316adc17469d
#
_cell.length_a   1.000
_cell.length_b   1.000
_cell.length_c   1.000
_cell.angle_alpha   90.00
_cell.angle_beta   90.00
_cell.angle_gamma   90.00
#
_symmetry.space_group_name_H-M   'P 1'
#
loop_
_entity.id
_entity.type
_entity.pdbx_description
1 polymer ?
#
loop_
_entity_poly.entity_id
_entity_poly.type
_entity_poly.pdbx_seq_one_letter_code
_entity_poly.pdbx_strand_id
1 'polypeptide(L)'
;NYIKKFIENKKNGKILYIKFQRQNLGPIRNDVSVSYDLSSHDLSILFYFLNKLPKKIKENSYSILKKNLPDISNLSSRIKNIYIDINNSWLNPDKVRRITIITSTKMLLFDEMKDKEKIKIYNKYAKYPKMSYFDSKFFNTKAKIYHGKNYSPVVKSNDPLKDELRHFFKCVKTKKNPITDINFAKKILKTLKKIN
;
A
#
# COMPACT_ATOMS: atom_id res chain seq x y z
N ASN A 1 -12.65 3.55 0.05
CA ASN A 1 -13.35 3.74 1.35
C ASN A 1 -13.30 2.51 2.28
N TYR A 2 -13.53 1.26 1.82
CA TYR A 2 -13.53 0.06 2.67
C TYR A 2 -12.16 -0.14 3.38
N ILE A 3 -11.05 -0.09 2.64
CA ILE A 3 -9.71 -0.30 3.19
C ILE A 3 -9.40 0.73 4.29
N LYS A 4 -9.76 2.00 4.10
CA LYS A 4 -9.57 3.03 5.13
C LYS A 4 -10.35 2.72 6.40
N LYS A 5 -11.63 2.33 6.28
CA LYS A 5 -12.44 1.87 7.42
C LYS A 5 -11.85 0.64 8.11
N PHE A 6 -11.27 -0.30 7.34
CA PHE A 6 -10.59 -1.48 7.89
C PHE A 6 -9.39 -1.07 8.74
N ILE A 7 -8.57 -0.12 8.26
CA ILE A 7 -7.39 0.41 8.95
C ILE A 7 -7.78 1.16 10.23
N GLU A 8 -8.84 1.94 10.20
CA GLU A 8 -9.30 2.75 11.33
C GLU A 8 -9.98 1.92 12.42
N ASN A 9 -10.48 0.74 12.07
CA ASN A 9 -11.15 -0.14 13.03
C ASN A 9 -10.14 -0.88 13.93
N LYS A 10 -10.05 -0.46 15.19
CA LYS A 10 -9.15 -1.05 16.20
C LYS A 10 -9.33 -2.56 16.41
N LYS A 11 -10.53 -3.13 16.13
CA LYS A 11 -10.79 -4.57 16.19
C LYS A 11 -9.97 -5.38 15.17
N ASN A 12 -9.45 -4.75 14.13
CA ASN A 12 -8.59 -5.38 13.14
C ASN A 12 -7.11 -5.44 13.56
N GLY A 13 -6.78 -4.93 14.74
CA GLY A 13 -5.41 -4.93 15.27
C GLY A 13 -4.57 -3.74 14.80
N LYS A 14 -3.32 -3.67 15.28
CA LYS A 14 -2.35 -2.63 14.89
C LYS A 14 -1.76 -2.99 13.53
N ILE A 15 -1.65 -2.02 12.63
CA ILE A 15 -0.97 -2.21 11.34
C ILE A 15 0.52 -2.44 11.61
N LEU A 16 1.06 -3.47 10.98
CA LEU A 16 2.48 -3.86 11.06
C LEU A 16 3.19 -3.61 9.72
N TYR A 17 2.50 -3.89 8.61
CA TYR A 17 3.08 -3.88 7.29
C TYR A 17 2.05 -3.49 6.23
N ILE A 18 2.47 -2.67 5.25
CA ILE A 18 1.70 -2.36 4.06
C ILE A 18 2.60 -2.56 2.85
N LYS A 19 2.16 -3.42 1.92
CA LYS A 19 2.83 -3.67 0.66
C LYS A 19 1.97 -3.20 -0.50
N PHE A 20 2.59 -2.49 -1.43
CA PHE A 20 2.05 -2.13 -2.73
C PHE A 20 2.80 -2.89 -3.83
N GLN A 21 2.08 -3.40 -4.81
CA GLN A 21 2.63 -4.00 -6.01
C GLN A 21 1.92 -3.39 -7.21
N ARG A 22 2.70 -2.74 -8.06
CA ARG A 22 2.21 -2.10 -9.28
C ARG A 22 3.15 -2.46 -10.43
N GLN A 23 2.73 -3.44 -11.20
CA GLN A 23 3.56 -4.05 -12.22
C GLN A 23 2.76 -4.24 -13.50
N ASN A 24 3.35 -3.98 -14.65
CA ASN A 24 2.77 -4.26 -15.97
C ASN A 24 3.84 -4.13 -17.05
N LEU A 25 3.65 -4.79 -18.19
CA LEU A 25 4.48 -4.59 -19.37
C LEU A 25 4.01 -3.35 -20.11
N GLY A 26 4.85 -2.30 -20.11
CA GLY A 26 4.61 -1.01 -20.79
C GLY A 26 3.50 -0.14 -20.19
N PRO A 27 3.35 1.12 -20.66
CA PRO A 27 4.31 1.83 -21.50
C PRO A 27 5.59 2.14 -20.74
N ILE A 28 6.73 1.77 -21.35
CA ILE A 28 8.06 2.05 -20.78
C ILE A 28 8.42 3.48 -21.13
N ARG A 29 8.62 4.30 -20.11
CA ARG A 29 8.92 5.72 -20.28
C ARG A 29 10.42 5.94 -20.49
N ASN A 30 10.74 7.05 -21.19
CA ASN A 30 12.12 7.45 -21.45
C ASN A 30 12.57 8.68 -20.67
N ASP A 31 11.65 9.32 -19.96
CA ASP A 31 11.84 10.62 -19.30
C ASP A 31 11.90 10.50 -17.76
N VAL A 32 11.35 9.41 -17.18
CA VAL A 32 11.33 9.18 -15.73
C VAL A 32 11.56 7.72 -15.41
N SER A 33 12.01 7.42 -14.18
CA SER A 33 12.14 6.04 -13.67
C SER A 33 10.78 5.43 -13.34
N VAL A 34 10.73 4.11 -13.29
CA VAL A 34 9.54 3.36 -12.87
C VAL A 34 9.07 3.74 -11.47
N SER A 35 10.00 3.99 -10.55
CA SER A 35 9.66 4.42 -9.19
C SER A 35 8.98 5.79 -9.19
N TYR A 36 9.50 6.74 -9.96
CA TYR A 36 8.91 8.07 -10.02
C TYR A 36 7.51 8.07 -10.64
N ASP A 37 7.31 7.29 -11.70
CA ASP A 37 6.02 7.14 -12.37
C ASP A 37 5.01 6.39 -11.49
N LEU A 38 5.30 5.14 -11.13
CA LEU A 38 4.32 4.25 -10.49
C LEU A 38 4.16 4.48 -9.00
N SER A 39 5.24 4.79 -8.25
CA SER A 39 5.15 4.98 -6.80
C SER A 39 4.40 6.25 -6.40
N SER A 40 4.24 7.22 -7.29
CA SER A 40 3.41 8.41 -7.06
C SER A 40 1.98 8.04 -6.68
N HIS A 41 1.41 7.04 -7.35
CA HIS A 41 0.09 6.50 -7.08
C HIS A 41 0.03 5.80 -5.71
N ASP A 42 1.03 4.96 -5.41
CA ASP A 42 1.05 4.16 -4.18
C ASP A 42 1.30 5.04 -2.95
N LEU A 43 2.15 6.07 -3.07
CA LEU A 43 2.35 7.08 -2.04
C LEU A 43 1.08 7.93 -1.81
N SER A 44 0.33 8.21 -2.87
CA SER A 44 -0.96 8.91 -2.77
C SER A 44 -1.98 8.09 -1.99
N ILE A 45 -2.09 6.79 -2.28
CA ILE A 45 -2.95 5.86 -1.55
C ILE A 45 -2.49 5.71 -0.10
N LEU A 46 -1.17 5.59 0.14
CA LEU A 46 -0.60 5.51 1.47
C LEU A 46 -0.93 6.76 2.30
N PHE A 47 -0.79 7.95 1.70
CA PHE A 47 -1.13 9.21 2.36
C PHE A 47 -2.62 9.29 2.68
N TYR A 48 -3.48 8.86 1.76
CA TYR A 48 -4.92 8.78 1.99
C TYR A 48 -5.28 7.84 3.16
N PHE A 49 -4.55 6.71 3.31
CA PHE A 49 -4.79 5.76 4.39
C PHE A 49 -4.32 6.25 5.74
N LEU A 50 -3.11 6.79 5.82
CA LEU A 50 -2.43 7.06 7.09
C LEU A 50 -2.36 8.55 7.44
N ASN A 51 -2.72 9.45 6.52
CA ASN A 51 -2.50 10.91 6.59
C ASN A 51 -1.04 11.26 6.93
N LYS A 52 -0.11 10.38 6.54
CA LYS A 52 1.34 10.49 6.78
C LYS A 52 2.10 9.88 5.63
N LEU A 53 3.27 10.45 5.36
CA LEU A 53 4.24 9.94 4.40
C LEU A 53 5.55 9.60 5.11
N PRO A 54 6.35 8.67 4.57
CA PRO A 54 7.65 8.33 5.13
C PRO A 54 8.61 9.51 5.03
N LYS A 55 9.49 9.64 6.03
CA LYS A 55 10.54 10.68 6.05
C LYS A 55 11.75 10.30 5.22
N LYS A 56 12.07 8.99 5.17
CA LYS A 56 13.19 8.40 4.42
C LYS A 56 12.66 7.21 3.64
N ILE A 57 13.10 7.03 2.41
CA ILE A 57 12.79 5.91 1.53
C ILE A 57 14.12 5.38 1.01
N LYS A 58 14.35 4.07 1.16
CA LYS A 58 15.44 3.37 0.50
C LYS A 58 14.93 2.80 -0.81
N GLU A 59 15.65 3.02 -1.89
CA GLU A 59 15.40 2.41 -3.18
C GLU A 59 16.45 1.34 -3.48
N ASN A 60 15.95 0.22 -4.00
CA ASN A 60 16.78 -0.77 -4.70
C ASN A 60 16.18 -0.91 -6.09
N SER A 61 16.87 -0.38 -7.10
CA SER A 61 16.37 -0.28 -8.47
C SER A 61 17.34 -0.84 -9.48
N TYR A 62 16.80 -1.31 -10.62
CA TYR A 62 17.55 -1.92 -11.71
C TYR A 62 17.14 -1.32 -13.03
N SER A 63 18.16 -1.05 -13.87
CA SER A 63 18.04 -0.53 -15.25
C SER A 63 18.40 -1.66 -16.19
N ILE A 64 17.42 -2.41 -16.69
CA ILE A 64 17.61 -3.60 -17.53
C ILE A 64 17.55 -3.20 -19.01
N LEU A 65 16.53 -2.44 -19.40
CA LEU A 65 16.30 -2.07 -20.81
C LEU A 65 17.12 -0.86 -21.23
N LYS A 66 17.27 0.11 -20.34
CA LYS A 66 17.97 1.36 -20.66
C LYS A 66 18.89 1.77 -19.52
N LYS A 67 20.15 1.97 -19.82
CA LYS A 67 21.17 2.43 -18.85
C LYS A 67 20.71 3.72 -18.15
N ASN A 68 20.90 3.78 -16.84
CA ASN A 68 20.60 4.93 -15.96
C ASN A 68 19.10 5.31 -15.89
N LEU A 69 18.19 4.45 -16.34
CA LEU A 69 16.75 4.66 -16.19
C LEU A 69 16.10 3.37 -15.66
N PRO A 70 15.86 3.28 -14.33
CA PRO A 70 15.29 2.10 -13.71
C PRO A 70 13.92 1.73 -14.27
N ASP A 71 13.76 0.44 -14.60
CA ASP A 71 12.53 -0.20 -15.06
C ASP A 71 11.97 -1.21 -14.04
N ILE A 72 12.76 -1.53 -13.00
CA ILE A 72 12.33 -2.25 -11.79
C ILE A 72 12.76 -1.45 -10.57
N SER A 73 11.89 -1.35 -9.56
CA SER A 73 12.18 -0.66 -8.31
C SER A 73 11.48 -1.29 -7.12
N ASN A 74 12.21 -1.43 -6.02
CA ASN A 74 11.72 -1.81 -4.71
C ASN A 74 12.01 -0.68 -3.73
N LEU A 75 10.97 -0.02 -3.23
CA LEU A 75 11.08 1.02 -2.23
C LEU A 75 10.73 0.46 -0.86
N SER A 76 11.58 0.67 0.12
CA SER A 76 11.34 0.30 1.50
C SER A 76 11.39 1.50 2.42
N SER A 77 10.48 1.56 3.38
CA SER A 77 10.41 2.65 4.34
C SER A 77 9.68 2.27 5.62
N ARG A 78 9.61 3.22 6.55
CA ARG A 78 8.93 3.05 7.84
C ARG A 78 8.16 4.31 8.23
N ILE A 79 6.91 4.12 8.68
CA ILE A 79 6.12 5.17 9.31
C ILE A 79 5.81 4.70 10.73
N LYS A 80 6.50 5.25 11.75
CA LYS A 80 6.47 4.74 13.13
C LYS A 80 6.82 3.23 13.15
N ASN A 81 5.89 2.39 13.58
CA ASN A 81 6.05 0.93 13.65
C ASN A 81 5.46 0.19 12.45
N ILE A 82 5.05 0.91 11.41
CA ILE A 82 4.51 0.33 10.17
C ILE A 82 5.63 0.24 9.15
N TYR A 83 5.93 -0.96 8.67
CA TYR A 83 6.83 -1.16 7.56
C TYR A 83 6.08 -0.98 6.24
N ILE A 84 6.68 -0.26 5.30
CA ILE A 84 6.11 0.06 3.98
C ILE A 84 7.03 -0.52 2.91
N ASP A 85 6.45 -1.24 1.97
CA ASP A 85 7.13 -1.84 0.83
C ASP A 85 6.35 -1.50 -0.45
N ILE A 86 7.03 -0.95 -1.45
CA ILE A 86 6.43 -0.59 -2.74
C ILE A 86 7.27 -1.24 -3.83
N ASN A 87 6.66 -2.13 -4.60
CA ASN A 87 7.31 -2.86 -5.67
C ASN A 87 6.70 -2.46 -7.02
N ASN A 88 7.53 -1.87 -7.87
CA ASN A 88 7.15 -1.38 -9.18
C ASN A 88 7.97 -2.06 -10.29
N SER A 89 7.34 -2.39 -11.40
CA SER A 89 8.02 -2.90 -12.58
C SER A 89 7.25 -2.58 -13.86
N TRP A 90 7.97 -2.22 -14.91
CA TRP A 90 7.43 -2.14 -16.27
C TRP A 90 7.65 -3.42 -17.09
N LEU A 91 8.32 -4.42 -16.52
CA LEU A 91 8.74 -5.63 -17.24
C LEU A 91 7.86 -6.85 -16.96
N ASN A 92 6.83 -6.69 -16.15
CA ASN A 92 5.95 -7.81 -15.78
C ASN A 92 4.86 -7.99 -16.85
N PRO A 93 4.80 -9.16 -17.56
CA PRO A 93 3.75 -9.41 -18.55
C PRO A 93 2.34 -9.38 -17.95
N ASP A 94 2.19 -9.89 -16.72
CA ASP A 94 0.94 -9.81 -15.99
C ASP A 94 0.78 -8.42 -15.36
N LYS A 95 -0.40 -7.85 -15.53
CA LYS A 95 -0.75 -6.61 -14.85
C LYS A 95 -1.11 -6.90 -13.40
N VAL A 96 -0.27 -6.42 -12.47
CA VAL A 96 -0.48 -6.58 -11.02
C VAL A 96 -0.73 -5.22 -10.40
N ARG A 97 -1.84 -5.10 -9.66
CA ARG A 97 -2.18 -3.94 -8.84
C ARG A 97 -2.75 -4.42 -7.52
N ARG A 98 -1.88 -4.64 -6.55
CA ARG A 98 -2.22 -5.23 -5.25
C ARG A 98 -1.80 -4.36 -4.09
N ILE A 99 -2.62 -4.38 -3.04
CA ILE A 99 -2.30 -3.80 -1.75
C ILE A 99 -2.49 -4.88 -0.70
N THR A 100 -1.43 -5.18 0.06
CA THR A 100 -1.48 -6.10 1.19
C THR A 100 -1.29 -5.31 2.47
N ILE A 101 -2.20 -5.48 3.43
CA ILE A 101 -2.12 -4.86 4.75
C ILE A 101 -2.11 -5.95 5.79
N ILE A 102 -1.01 -6.07 6.53
CA ILE A 102 -0.87 -7.01 7.63
C ILE A 102 -1.03 -6.25 8.94
N THR A 103 -1.93 -6.72 9.76
CA THR A 103 -2.13 -6.24 11.13
C THR A 103 -1.73 -7.30 12.14
N SER A 104 -1.77 -6.96 13.42
CA SER A 104 -1.46 -7.91 14.49
C SER A 104 -2.48 -9.06 14.64
N THR A 105 -3.60 -9.04 13.90
CA THR A 105 -4.66 -10.06 14.01
C THR A 105 -5.23 -10.52 12.69
N LYS A 106 -4.93 -9.84 11.58
CA LYS A 106 -5.53 -10.10 10.27
C LYS A 106 -4.60 -9.71 9.13
N MET A 107 -4.92 -10.18 7.93
CA MET A 107 -4.38 -9.63 6.69
C MET A 107 -5.53 -9.25 5.77
N LEU A 108 -5.44 -8.07 5.16
CA LEU A 108 -6.27 -7.64 4.04
C LEU A 108 -5.45 -7.71 2.77
N LEU A 109 -5.98 -8.37 1.75
CA LEU A 109 -5.48 -8.33 0.38
C LEU A 109 -6.50 -7.61 -0.49
N PHE A 110 -6.10 -6.55 -1.16
CA PHE A 110 -6.83 -5.92 -2.25
C PHE A 110 -6.12 -6.24 -3.58
N ASP A 111 -6.87 -6.71 -4.55
CA ASP A 111 -6.41 -6.98 -5.91
C ASP A 111 -7.34 -6.25 -6.88
N GLU A 112 -6.84 -5.18 -7.50
CA GLU A 112 -7.63 -4.34 -8.42
C GLU A 112 -7.98 -5.09 -9.71
N MET A 113 -7.14 -6.07 -10.09
CA MET A 113 -7.28 -6.80 -11.35
C MET A 113 -8.36 -7.88 -11.32
N LYS A 114 -8.90 -8.18 -10.14
CA LYS A 114 -10.02 -9.10 -10.01
C LYS A 114 -11.35 -8.43 -10.33
N ASP A 115 -12.21 -9.11 -11.07
CA ASP A 115 -13.58 -8.64 -11.35
C ASP A 115 -14.47 -8.72 -10.12
N LYS A 116 -14.39 -9.85 -9.41
CA LYS A 116 -15.13 -10.13 -8.18
C LYS A 116 -14.16 -10.33 -7.02
N GLU A 117 -14.66 -10.18 -5.79
CA GLU A 117 -13.87 -10.39 -4.57
C GLU A 117 -12.52 -9.64 -4.54
N LYS A 118 -12.53 -8.40 -5.02
CA LYS A 118 -11.32 -7.54 -5.02
C LYS A 118 -10.65 -7.42 -3.66
N ILE A 119 -11.40 -7.63 -2.57
CA ILE A 119 -10.87 -7.61 -1.20
C ILE A 119 -11.06 -8.98 -0.58
N LYS A 120 -9.98 -9.51 0.02
CA LYS A 120 -10.01 -10.73 0.82
C LYS A 120 -9.41 -10.46 2.20
N ILE A 121 -10.12 -10.89 3.23
CA ILE A 121 -9.69 -10.77 4.63
C ILE A 121 -9.31 -12.16 5.13
N TYR A 122 -8.09 -12.26 5.64
CA TYR A 122 -7.56 -13.46 6.27
C TYR A 122 -7.52 -13.23 7.78
N ASN A 123 -8.30 -14.03 8.52
CA ASN A 123 -8.27 -14.04 9.99
C ASN A 123 -7.19 -15.01 10.47
N LYS A 124 -5.95 -14.78 10.04
CA LYS A 124 -4.78 -15.61 10.39
C LYS A 124 -3.65 -14.69 10.86
N TYR A 125 -3.01 -15.05 11.95
CA TYR A 125 -1.89 -14.30 12.51
C TYR A 125 -1.04 -15.17 13.43
N ALA A 126 0.19 -14.75 13.67
CA ALA A 126 1.09 -15.37 14.62
C ALA A 126 1.31 -14.46 15.83
N LYS A 127 1.49 -15.04 17.00
CA LYS A 127 1.77 -14.31 18.24
C LYS A 127 2.73 -15.11 19.10
N TYR A 128 3.77 -14.47 19.63
CA TYR A 128 4.54 -15.06 20.71
C TYR A 128 3.72 -14.96 22.01
N PRO A 129 3.68 -16.02 22.85
CA PRO A 129 3.13 -15.91 24.20
C PRO A 129 3.89 -14.81 24.95
N LYS A 130 3.21 -14.16 25.90
CA LYS A 130 3.90 -13.29 26.84
C LYS A 130 4.82 -14.18 27.68
N MET A 131 6.13 -14.00 27.56
CA MET A 131 7.10 -14.72 28.38
C MET A 131 7.06 -14.16 29.79
N SER A 132 6.95 -15.04 30.81
CA SER A 132 7.29 -14.69 32.19
C SER A 132 8.82 -14.66 32.30
N TYR A 133 9.35 -13.99 33.34
CA TYR A 133 10.81 -13.93 33.59
C TYR A 133 11.41 -15.34 33.76
N PHE A 134 10.64 -16.32 34.24
CA PHE A 134 11.04 -17.71 34.41
C PHE A 134 11.13 -18.48 33.07
N ASP A 135 10.32 -18.12 32.09
CA ASP A 135 10.30 -18.78 30.74
C ASP A 135 11.48 -18.39 29.86
N SER A 136 12.20 -17.31 30.22
CA SER A 136 13.35 -16.81 29.43
C SER A 136 14.54 -17.78 29.40
N LYS A 137 14.62 -18.75 30.31
CA LYS A 137 15.65 -19.80 30.34
C LYS A 137 15.38 -20.97 29.37
N PHE A 138 14.18 -21.09 28.82
CA PHE A 138 13.83 -22.13 27.87
C PHE A 138 13.71 -21.54 26.44
N PHE A 139 14.76 -21.64 25.67
CA PHE A 139 14.89 -21.18 24.29
C PHE A 139 13.90 -21.79 23.26
N ASN A 140 12.82 -22.42 23.70
CA ASN A 140 11.92 -23.19 22.83
C ASN A 140 10.49 -22.62 22.72
N THR A 141 10.31 -21.31 22.98
CA THR A 141 8.99 -20.71 22.87
C THR A 141 8.59 -20.52 21.39
N LYS A 142 7.77 -21.43 20.88
CA LYS A 142 7.25 -21.37 19.51
C LYS A 142 6.15 -20.30 19.39
N ALA A 143 6.15 -19.57 18.29
CA ALA A 143 5.05 -18.68 17.97
C ALA A 143 3.73 -19.49 17.82
N LYS A 144 2.67 -19.04 18.47
CA LYS A 144 1.33 -19.63 18.32
C LYS A 144 0.66 -19.05 17.09
N ILE A 145 0.19 -19.92 16.18
CA ILE A 145 -0.53 -19.53 14.99
C ILE A 145 -2.03 -19.62 15.26
N TYR A 146 -2.75 -18.57 14.92
CA TYR A 146 -4.20 -18.48 15.04
C TYR A 146 -4.84 -18.57 13.66
N HIS A 147 -5.86 -19.41 13.53
CA HIS A 147 -6.61 -19.65 12.32
C HIS A 147 -8.08 -19.30 12.53
N GLY A 148 -8.60 -18.37 11.75
CA GLY A 148 -10.02 -18.04 11.67
C GLY A 148 -10.54 -18.11 10.25
N LYS A 149 -11.84 -18.00 10.07
CA LYS A 149 -12.51 -18.05 8.78
C LYS A 149 -12.12 -16.83 7.92
N ASN A 150 -11.65 -17.09 6.70
CA ASN A 150 -11.40 -16.06 5.71
C ASN A 150 -12.70 -15.65 5.04
N TYR A 151 -12.79 -14.39 4.59
CA TYR A 151 -13.98 -13.93 3.87
C TYR A 151 -13.63 -12.80 2.89
N SER A 152 -14.49 -12.64 1.89
CA SER A 152 -14.42 -11.54 0.91
C SER A 152 -15.64 -10.65 1.12
N PRO A 153 -15.45 -9.40 1.59
CA PRO A 153 -16.56 -8.48 1.76
C PRO A 153 -17.13 -8.05 0.40
N VAL A 154 -18.44 -7.95 0.30
CA VAL A 154 -19.07 -7.36 -0.87
C VAL A 154 -18.86 -5.85 -0.84
N VAL A 155 -18.09 -5.34 -1.80
CA VAL A 155 -17.85 -3.91 -1.96
C VAL A 155 -18.49 -3.49 -3.29
N LYS A 156 -19.39 -2.52 -3.24
CA LYS A 156 -19.95 -1.94 -4.47
C LYS A 156 -18.82 -1.36 -5.31
N SER A 157 -18.69 -1.84 -6.52
CA SER A 157 -17.77 -1.26 -7.51
C SER A 157 -18.45 0.01 -8.04
N ASN A 158 -17.79 1.14 -7.83
CA ASN A 158 -18.17 2.39 -8.50
C ASN A 158 -17.26 2.58 -9.71
N ASP A 159 -17.72 3.35 -10.66
CA ASP A 159 -16.88 3.84 -11.76
C ASP A 159 -15.95 4.95 -11.21
N PRO A 160 -14.63 4.74 -11.18
CA PRO A 160 -13.69 5.70 -10.59
C PRO A 160 -13.74 7.06 -11.29
N LEU A 161 -13.83 7.09 -12.62
CA LEU A 161 -13.89 8.33 -13.41
C LEU A 161 -15.16 9.12 -13.08
N LYS A 162 -16.29 8.43 -12.99
CA LYS A 162 -17.57 9.05 -12.63
C LYS A 162 -17.55 9.63 -11.21
N ASP A 163 -16.93 8.94 -10.27
CA ASP A 163 -16.77 9.43 -8.90
C ASP A 163 -15.82 10.63 -8.83
N GLU A 164 -14.75 10.64 -9.61
CA GLU A 164 -13.82 11.78 -9.73
C GLU A 164 -14.53 13.02 -10.30
N LEU A 165 -15.25 12.88 -11.41
CA LEU A 165 -16.01 13.96 -12.01
C LEU A 165 -17.07 14.51 -11.06
N ARG A 166 -17.82 13.65 -10.38
CA ARG A 166 -18.79 14.07 -9.37
C ARG A 166 -18.14 14.85 -8.23
N HIS A 167 -16.98 14.39 -7.77
CA HIS A 167 -16.23 15.09 -6.74
C HIS A 167 -15.76 16.46 -7.22
N PHE A 168 -15.23 16.55 -8.44
CA PHE A 168 -14.81 17.80 -9.07
C PHE A 168 -15.97 18.81 -9.15
N PHE A 169 -17.09 18.43 -9.75
CA PHE A 169 -18.26 19.30 -9.85
C PHE A 169 -18.78 19.74 -8.48
N LYS A 170 -18.77 18.84 -7.49
CA LYS A 170 -19.16 19.19 -6.13
C LYS A 170 -18.23 20.26 -5.55
N CYS A 171 -16.91 20.12 -5.74
CA CYS A 171 -15.93 21.10 -5.26
C CYS A 171 -16.12 22.46 -5.91
N VAL A 172 -16.34 22.50 -7.23
CA VAL A 172 -16.64 23.74 -7.96
C VAL A 172 -17.92 24.41 -7.41
N LYS A 173 -19.02 23.65 -7.30
CA LYS A 173 -20.31 24.16 -6.81
C LYS A 173 -20.27 24.66 -5.37
N THR A 174 -19.50 23.98 -4.51
CA THR A 174 -19.42 24.32 -3.07
C THR A 174 -18.23 25.21 -2.73
N LYS A 175 -17.39 25.59 -3.70
CA LYS A 175 -16.13 26.34 -3.53
C LYS A 175 -15.21 25.73 -2.48
N LYS A 176 -15.22 24.37 -2.32
CA LYS A 176 -14.37 23.63 -1.40
C LYS A 176 -13.18 23.03 -2.14
N ASN A 177 -12.03 22.96 -1.48
CA ASN A 177 -10.86 22.31 -2.02
C ASN A 177 -11.10 20.83 -2.24
N PRO A 178 -10.59 20.24 -3.35
CA PRO A 178 -10.64 18.80 -3.57
C PRO A 178 -9.79 18.04 -2.54
N ILE A 179 -10.11 16.76 -2.32
CA ILE A 179 -9.35 15.89 -1.40
C ILE A 179 -7.88 15.78 -1.84
N THR A 180 -7.65 15.78 -3.17
CA THR A 180 -6.32 15.71 -3.79
C THR A 180 -5.96 17.07 -4.38
N ASP A 181 -5.84 18.08 -3.53
CA ASP A 181 -5.48 19.45 -3.91
C ASP A 181 -3.98 19.58 -4.25
N ILE A 182 -3.56 20.79 -4.64
CA ILE A 182 -2.16 21.10 -4.97
C ILE A 182 -1.22 20.84 -3.78
N ASN A 183 -1.67 21.02 -2.54
CA ASN A 183 -0.85 20.76 -1.35
C ASN A 183 -0.65 19.27 -1.14
N PHE A 184 -1.67 18.45 -1.44
CA PHE A 184 -1.56 17.00 -1.47
C PHE A 184 -0.51 16.57 -2.50
N ALA A 185 -0.62 17.06 -3.76
CA ALA A 185 0.34 16.74 -4.82
C ALA A 185 1.78 17.17 -4.46
N LYS A 186 1.96 18.38 -3.91
CA LYS A 186 3.27 18.86 -3.43
C LYS A 186 3.89 17.95 -2.36
N LYS A 187 3.10 17.38 -1.45
CA LYS A 187 3.60 16.43 -0.43
C LYS A 187 4.10 15.14 -1.07
N ILE A 188 3.37 14.60 -2.06
CA ILE A 188 3.78 13.39 -2.78
C ILE A 188 5.10 13.65 -3.53
N LEU A 189 5.18 14.72 -4.32
CA LEU A 189 6.38 15.08 -5.07
C LEU A 189 7.60 15.31 -4.16
N LYS A 190 7.42 16.01 -3.03
CA LYS A 190 8.50 16.17 -2.03
C LYS A 190 8.96 14.84 -1.43
N THR A 191 8.08 13.85 -1.37
CA THR A 191 8.42 12.52 -0.86
C THR A 191 9.14 11.70 -1.91
N LEU A 192 8.72 11.76 -3.17
CA LEU A 192 9.41 11.14 -4.31
C LEU A 192 10.85 11.65 -4.46
N LYS A 193 11.09 12.95 -4.29
CA LYS A 193 12.45 13.53 -4.34
C LYS A 193 13.40 13.04 -3.23
N LYS A 194 12.91 12.32 -2.23
CA LYS A 194 13.71 11.71 -1.15
C LYS A 194 14.05 10.24 -1.40
N ILE A 195 13.65 9.71 -2.55
CA ILE A 195 14.04 8.37 -2.98
C ILE A 195 15.52 8.44 -3.36
N ASN A 196 16.34 7.66 -2.66
CA ASN A 196 17.79 7.51 -2.83
C ASN A 196 18.15 6.03 -2.93
#